data_b3ddfebf65d551a5f85aab5598f9c92f
#
_entry.id   b3ddfebf65d551a5f85aab5598f9c92f
#
_cell.length_a   1.000
_cell.length_b   1.000
_cell.length_c   1.000
_cell.angle_alpha   90.00
_cell.angle_beta   90.00
_cell.angle_gamma   90.00
#
_symmetry.space_group_name_H-M   'P 1'
#
loop_
_entity.id
_entity.type
_entity.pdbx_description
1 polymer ?
#
loop_
_entity_poly.entity_id
_entity_poly.type
_entity_poly.pdbx_seq_one_letter_code
_entity_poly.pdbx_strand_id
1 'polypeptide(L)'
;THSQVHTAEYYINMAEKLIAEGAQEICLKDMAGIGRPTVLGQIVKSIKTNHPEIVVQYHGHTGPGFSVASMLEVAKAGGDVFDVAMEPLSWGMVHPDVITISEMFKAEGFKVPEINMKAYMEARRLTQSFMDDFLGYFIDPRNRFMSSLLVGCGLPGGMMGSLLAGLKGVHAGINSNLKAQGKAELNEDELLVQLFDEVKYIWPKLGNPPLVTPFSQYVKNVA
;
A
#
# COMPACT_ATOMS: atom_id res chain seq x y z
N THR A 1 -7.13 0.52 4.04
CA THR A 1 -8.39 0.58 3.28
C THR A 1 -9.01 1.96 3.43
N HIS A 2 -9.62 2.50 2.37
CA HIS A 2 -10.30 3.78 2.37
C HIS A 2 -11.66 3.61 1.67
N SER A 3 -12.75 3.95 2.39
CA SER A 3 -14.12 3.91 1.87
C SER A 3 -15.03 4.77 2.76
N GLN A 4 -16.31 4.83 2.44
CA GLN A 4 -17.31 5.52 3.27
C GLN A 4 -17.45 4.90 4.68
N VAL A 5 -17.13 3.59 4.82
CA VAL A 5 -17.15 2.88 6.12
C VAL A 5 -15.81 3.02 6.86
N HIS A 6 -14.70 2.94 6.12
CA HIS A 6 -13.34 2.97 6.69
C HIS A 6 -12.86 4.42 6.84
N THR A 7 -13.47 5.13 7.78
CA THR A 7 -13.16 6.53 8.14
C THR A 7 -12.05 6.60 9.19
N ALA A 8 -11.57 7.81 9.50
CA ALA A 8 -10.64 8.00 10.62
C ALA A 8 -11.22 7.48 11.93
N GLU A 9 -12.49 7.76 12.21
CA GLU A 9 -13.19 7.31 13.42
C GLU A 9 -13.26 5.78 13.51
N TYR A 10 -13.53 5.09 12.40
CA TYR A 10 -13.50 3.63 12.35
C TYR A 10 -12.16 3.06 12.84
N TYR A 11 -11.04 3.61 12.36
CA TYR A 11 -9.71 3.15 12.74
C TYR A 11 -9.31 3.58 14.16
N ILE A 12 -9.72 4.76 14.60
CA ILE A 12 -9.52 5.22 15.98
C ILE A 12 -10.25 4.27 16.94
N ASN A 13 -11.52 3.97 16.69
CA ASN A 13 -12.30 3.04 17.52
C ASN A 13 -11.73 1.61 17.52
N MET A 14 -11.13 1.18 16.41
CA MET A 14 -10.43 -0.10 16.36
C MET A 14 -9.15 -0.07 17.21
N ALA A 15 -8.35 0.98 17.12
CA ALA A 15 -7.14 1.14 17.93
C ALA A 15 -7.47 1.18 19.42
N GLU A 16 -8.49 1.94 19.84
CA GLU A 16 -8.95 2.00 21.24
C GLU A 16 -9.31 0.61 21.79
N LYS A 17 -10.03 -0.21 21.01
CA LYS A 17 -10.35 -1.58 21.40
C LYS A 17 -9.12 -2.46 21.54
N LEU A 18 -8.17 -2.36 20.61
CA LEU A 18 -6.92 -3.13 20.68
C LEU A 18 -6.08 -2.73 21.88
N ILE A 19 -6.00 -1.44 22.19
CA ILE A 19 -5.28 -0.91 23.36
C ILE A 19 -5.96 -1.40 24.64
N ALA A 20 -7.27 -1.36 24.72
CA ALA A 20 -8.03 -1.86 25.87
C ALA A 20 -7.80 -3.37 26.12
N GLU A 21 -7.53 -4.15 25.07
CA GLU A 21 -7.15 -5.57 25.14
C GLU A 21 -5.65 -5.79 25.40
N GLY A 22 -4.87 -4.73 25.61
CA GLY A 22 -3.48 -4.80 26.03
C GLY A 22 -2.44 -4.61 24.91
N ALA A 23 -2.83 -4.13 23.74
CA ALA A 23 -1.85 -3.78 22.70
C ALA A 23 -0.93 -2.65 23.18
N GLN A 24 0.37 -2.81 23.04
CA GLN A 24 1.39 -1.81 23.40
C GLN A 24 1.92 -1.06 22.17
N GLU A 25 1.61 -1.56 20.99
CA GLU A 25 1.98 -0.97 19.71
C GLU A 25 0.82 -1.09 18.72
N ILE A 26 0.59 -0.03 17.96
CA ILE A 26 -0.41 0.02 16.88
C ILE A 26 0.29 0.29 15.56
N CYS A 27 0.19 -0.64 14.63
CA CYS A 27 0.69 -0.46 13.26
C CYS A 27 -0.43 -0.02 12.32
N LEU A 28 -0.32 1.17 11.76
CA LEU A 28 -1.15 1.63 10.64
C LEU A 28 -0.60 1.03 9.35
N LYS A 29 -1.26 -0.01 8.85
CA LYS A 29 -0.81 -0.75 7.67
C LYS A 29 -1.55 -0.31 6.41
N ASP A 30 -0.84 0.39 5.54
CA ASP A 30 -1.33 0.90 4.25
C ASP A 30 -0.63 0.20 3.07
N MET A 31 -0.99 -1.04 2.83
CA MET A 31 -0.36 -1.88 1.79
C MET A 31 -0.66 -1.43 0.36
N ALA A 32 -1.70 -0.66 0.15
CA ALA A 32 -2.03 -0.08 -1.16
C ALA A 32 -1.41 1.31 -1.36
N GLY A 33 -0.93 1.95 -0.29
CA GLY A 33 -0.42 3.31 -0.32
C GLY A 33 -1.50 4.36 -0.60
N ILE A 34 -2.76 4.06 -0.28
CA ILE A 34 -3.92 4.91 -0.59
C ILE A 34 -4.45 5.68 0.62
N GLY A 35 -3.87 5.47 1.79
CA GLY A 35 -4.20 6.24 2.98
C GLY A 35 -4.04 7.73 2.72
N ARG A 36 -5.07 8.50 3.03
CA ARG A 36 -5.03 9.96 2.86
C ARG A 36 -4.13 10.54 3.95
N PRO A 37 -3.10 11.33 3.61
CA PRO A 37 -2.12 11.82 4.58
C PRO A 37 -2.75 12.46 5.81
N THR A 38 -3.70 13.38 5.61
CA THR A 38 -4.40 14.07 6.70
C THR A 38 -5.24 13.12 7.57
N VAL A 39 -5.86 12.09 6.97
CA VAL A 39 -6.64 11.09 7.72
C VAL A 39 -5.73 10.23 8.59
N LEU A 40 -4.59 9.80 8.06
CA LEU A 40 -3.59 9.05 8.82
C LEU A 40 -3.04 9.89 9.98
N GLY A 41 -2.71 11.16 9.74
CA GLY A 41 -2.31 12.10 10.78
C GLY A 41 -3.38 12.27 11.87
N GLN A 42 -4.66 12.37 11.51
CA GLN A 42 -5.77 12.44 12.48
C GLN A 42 -5.86 11.19 13.37
N ILE A 43 -5.72 10.01 12.77
CA ILE A 43 -5.75 8.73 13.51
C ILE A 43 -4.60 8.70 14.53
N VAL A 44 -3.37 8.98 14.08
CA VAL A 44 -2.19 8.98 14.96
C VAL A 44 -2.31 10.03 16.06
N LYS A 45 -2.74 11.24 15.71
CA LYS A 45 -2.94 12.31 16.70
C LYS A 45 -3.94 11.93 17.78
N SER A 46 -5.04 11.25 17.41
CA SER A 46 -6.03 10.77 18.38
C SER A 46 -5.42 9.73 19.31
N ILE A 47 -4.74 8.72 18.76
CA ILE A 47 -4.08 7.67 19.55
C ILE A 47 -3.07 8.31 20.53
N LYS A 48 -2.15 9.14 20.03
CA LYS A 48 -1.10 9.77 20.85
C LYS A 48 -1.63 10.77 21.88
N THR A 49 -2.80 11.36 21.65
CA THR A 49 -3.45 12.26 22.63
C THR A 49 -4.04 11.46 23.78
N ASN A 50 -4.71 10.33 23.48
CA ASN A 50 -5.37 9.51 24.49
C ASN A 50 -4.41 8.53 25.18
N HIS A 51 -3.41 8.05 24.45
CA HIS A 51 -2.47 7.00 24.85
C HIS A 51 -1.03 7.38 24.42
N PRO A 52 -0.40 8.36 25.08
CA PRO A 52 0.93 8.84 24.68
C PRO A 52 2.03 7.78 24.78
N GLU A 53 1.83 6.75 25.62
CA GLU A 53 2.75 5.62 25.82
C GLU A 53 2.71 4.59 24.68
N ILE A 54 1.63 4.53 23.90
CA ILE A 54 1.49 3.55 22.81
C ILE A 54 2.43 3.91 21.66
N VAL A 55 3.22 2.93 21.24
CA VAL A 55 4.07 3.06 20.05
C VAL A 55 3.20 3.00 18.80
N VAL A 56 3.33 3.98 17.92
CA VAL A 56 2.61 4.03 16.64
C VAL A 56 3.59 3.83 15.50
N GLN A 57 3.43 2.71 14.80
CA GLN A 57 4.17 2.38 13.58
C GLN A 57 3.34 2.73 12.33
N TYR A 58 3.98 3.24 11.31
CA TYR A 58 3.40 3.39 9.98
C TYR A 58 4.11 2.52 8.95
N HIS A 59 3.34 1.60 8.36
CA HIS A 59 3.75 0.70 7.28
C HIS A 59 3.01 1.08 6.00
N GLY A 60 3.58 2.01 5.22
CA GLY A 60 2.94 2.54 4.01
C GLY A 60 3.73 2.24 2.75
N HIS A 61 3.08 1.57 1.78
CA HIS A 61 3.67 1.36 0.45
C HIS A 61 3.57 2.64 -0.40
N THR A 62 4.48 2.81 -1.34
CA THR A 62 4.51 4.01 -2.20
C THR A 62 3.29 4.06 -3.10
N GLY A 63 2.94 2.94 -3.76
CA GLY A 63 1.69 2.77 -4.48
C GLY A 63 1.40 3.90 -5.47
N PRO A 64 0.35 4.72 -5.22
CA PRO A 64 0.01 5.87 -6.05
C PRO A 64 0.84 7.13 -5.76
N GLY A 65 1.75 7.10 -4.77
CA GLY A 65 2.63 8.21 -4.44
C GLY A 65 2.27 8.98 -3.15
N PHE A 66 1.27 8.57 -2.38
CA PHE A 66 0.87 9.29 -1.15
C PHE A 66 1.80 9.04 0.04
N SER A 67 2.56 7.94 0.06
CA SER A 67 3.24 7.45 1.24
C SER A 67 4.24 8.45 1.84
N VAL A 68 4.96 9.22 1.02
CA VAL A 68 5.91 10.23 1.51
C VAL A 68 5.17 11.31 2.31
N ALA A 69 4.07 11.85 1.76
CA ALA A 69 3.22 12.80 2.46
C ALA A 69 2.56 12.19 3.70
N SER A 70 2.13 10.92 3.60
CA SER A 70 1.55 10.18 4.73
C SER A 70 2.55 9.98 5.87
N MET A 71 3.80 9.63 5.57
CA MET A 71 4.86 9.52 6.57
C MET A 71 5.10 10.85 7.28
N LEU A 72 5.10 11.95 6.54
CA LEU A 72 5.27 13.27 7.11
C LEU A 72 4.12 13.66 8.06
N GLU A 73 2.88 13.46 7.64
CA GLU A 73 1.71 13.76 8.46
C GLU A 73 1.64 12.85 9.71
N VAL A 74 1.99 11.58 9.58
CA VAL A 74 2.10 10.64 10.71
C VAL A 74 3.19 11.07 11.68
N ALA A 75 4.37 11.48 11.19
CA ALA A 75 5.47 11.96 12.02
C ALA A 75 5.07 13.24 12.79
N LYS A 76 4.45 14.20 12.11
CA LYS A 76 3.94 15.44 12.73
C LYS A 76 2.87 15.18 13.79
N ALA A 77 2.12 14.10 13.64
CA ALA A 77 1.11 13.67 14.61
C ALA A 77 1.66 12.88 15.81
N GLY A 78 2.96 12.54 15.80
CA GLY A 78 3.63 11.82 16.89
C GLY A 78 3.87 10.33 16.61
N GLY A 79 3.86 9.90 15.35
CA GLY A 79 4.25 8.54 14.99
C GLY A 79 5.71 8.24 15.34
N ASP A 80 5.98 7.02 15.80
CA ASP A 80 7.26 6.64 16.40
C ASP A 80 8.14 5.82 15.44
N VAL A 81 7.54 4.92 14.66
CA VAL A 81 8.25 3.97 13.80
C VAL A 81 7.75 4.05 12.36
N PHE A 82 8.68 4.06 11.40
CA PHE A 82 8.38 4.18 9.98
C PHE A 82 9.09 3.09 9.19
N ASP A 83 8.31 2.30 8.47
CA ASP A 83 8.87 1.28 7.60
C ASP A 83 9.32 1.90 6.28
N VAL A 84 10.58 1.70 5.96
CA VAL A 84 11.24 2.21 4.76
C VAL A 84 11.98 1.08 4.05
N ALA A 85 12.39 1.33 2.81
CA ALA A 85 13.18 0.40 2.03
C ALA A 85 14.51 1.03 1.63
N MET A 86 15.34 0.29 0.89
CA MET A 86 16.58 0.79 0.34
C MET A 86 16.69 0.44 -1.16
N GLU A 87 17.43 1.25 -1.91
CA GLU A 87 17.76 0.92 -3.30
C GLU A 87 18.52 -0.42 -3.40
N PRO A 88 18.27 -1.20 -4.46
CA PRO A 88 17.40 -0.95 -5.61
C PRO A 88 15.95 -1.39 -5.41
N LEU A 89 15.54 -1.77 -4.20
CA LEU A 89 14.22 -2.33 -3.88
C LEU A 89 13.23 -1.31 -3.32
N SER A 90 13.62 -0.04 -3.16
CA SER A 90 12.72 1.04 -2.75
C SER A 90 11.82 1.54 -3.89
N TRP A 91 10.75 2.28 -3.53
CA TRP A 91 9.79 2.90 -4.45
C TRP A 91 8.82 1.92 -5.14
N GLY A 92 8.17 2.36 -6.18
CA GLY A 92 7.19 1.56 -6.92
C GLY A 92 6.08 1.02 -6.01
N MET A 93 5.93 -0.29 -5.95
CA MET A 93 4.95 -0.98 -5.09
C MET A 93 5.51 -1.33 -3.70
N VAL A 94 6.71 -0.84 -3.35
CA VAL A 94 7.36 -1.06 -2.07
C VAL A 94 7.31 0.22 -1.24
N HIS A 95 8.14 0.34 -0.21
CA HIS A 95 8.24 1.54 0.64
C HIS A 95 9.10 2.63 -0.01
N PRO A 96 8.96 3.89 0.43
CA PRO A 96 9.91 4.94 0.12
C PRO A 96 11.32 4.60 0.59
N ASP A 97 12.32 5.24 -0.04
CA ASP A 97 13.72 5.04 0.32
C ASP A 97 14.06 5.70 1.66
N VAL A 98 14.84 5.00 2.47
CA VAL A 98 15.28 5.44 3.79
C VAL A 98 16.04 6.78 3.75
N ILE A 99 16.85 7.03 2.71
CA ILE A 99 17.61 8.29 2.59
C ILE A 99 16.63 9.45 2.40
N THR A 100 15.67 9.30 1.49
CA THR A 100 14.67 10.34 1.20
C THR A 100 13.86 10.68 2.44
N ILE A 101 13.38 9.66 3.16
CA ILE A 101 12.55 9.87 4.36
C ILE A 101 13.37 10.48 5.48
N SER A 102 14.61 10.03 5.68
CA SER A 102 15.51 10.61 6.68
C SER A 102 15.79 12.08 6.43
N GLU A 103 16.10 12.46 5.19
CA GLU A 103 16.37 13.86 4.86
C GLU A 103 15.12 14.73 4.96
N MET A 104 13.95 14.21 4.58
CA MET A 104 12.69 14.92 4.78
C MET A 104 12.40 15.16 6.26
N PHE A 105 12.58 14.15 7.10
CA PHE A 105 12.37 14.28 8.55
C PHE A 105 13.38 15.25 9.20
N LYS A 106 14.66 15.22 8.81
CA LYS A 106 15.65 16.19 9.25
C LYS A 106 15.28 17.61 8.89
N ALA A 107 14.79 17.84 7.64
CA ALA A 107 14.36 19.15 7.17
C ALA A 107 13.17 19.72 7.98
N GLU A 108 12.31 18.84 8.51
CA GLU A 108 11.21 19.19 9.40
C GLU A 108 11.62 19.28 10.90
N GLY A 109 12.88 19.10 11.20
CA GLY A 109 13.44 19.23 12.57
C GLY A 109 13.35 17.98 13.43
N PHE A 110 12.99 16.82 12.87
CA PHE A 110 13.00 15.56 13.61
C PHE A 110 14.41 15.03 13.80
N LYS A 111 14.66 14.39 14.93
CA LYS A 111 15.87 13.60 15.15
C LYS A 111 15.70 12.25 14.51
N VAL A 112 16.57 11.91 13.57
CA VAL A 112 16.60 10.61 12.90
C VAL A 112 17.96 9.96 13.07
N PRO A 113 18.03 8.60 13.08
CA PRO A 113 19.33 7.91 13.12
C PRO A 113 20.22 8.31 11.94
N GLU A 114 21.53 8.38 12.20
CA GLU A 114 22.52 8.60 11.16
C GLU A 114 22.63 7.36 10.25
N ILE A 115 22.58 7.57 8.94
CA ILE A 115 22.78 6.50 7.96
C ILE A 115 24.26 6.35 7.67
N ASN A 116 24.81 5.16 7.89
CA ASN A 116 26.17 4.83 7.45
C ASN A 116 26.15 4.64 5.93
N MET A 117 26.44 5.71 5.19
CA MET A 117 26.42 5.72 3.73
C MET A 117 27.36 4.70 3.10
N LYS A 118 28.50 4.40 3.71
CA LYS A 118 29.41 3.35 3.23
C LYS A 118 28.76 1.97 3.29
N ALA A 119 28.12 1.65 4.40
CA ALA A 119 27.39 0.39 4.58
C ALA A 119 26.15 0.33 3.67
N TYR A 120 25.43 1.44 3.52
CA TYR A 120 24.29 1.54 2.61
C TYR A 120 24.73 1.25 1.15
N MET A 121 25.79 1.87 0.66
CA MET A 121 26.28 1.66 -0.70
C MET A 121 26.75 0.23 -0.94
N GLU A 122 27.39 -0.40 0.06
CA GLU A 122 27.79 -1.80 -0.03
C GLU A 122 26.58 -2.74 -0.08
N ALA A 123 25.60 -2.54 0.79
CA ALA A 123 24.35 -3.30 0.79
C ALA A 123 23.60 -3.12 -0.54
N ARG A 124 23.51 -1.88 -1.06
CA ARG A 124 22.90 -1.58 -2.36
C ARG A 124 23.61 -2.34 -3.49
N ARG A 125 24.94 -2.32 -3.52
CA ARG A 125 25.73 -3.03 -4.54
C ARG A 125 25.48 -4.54 -4.50
N LEU A 126 25.49 -5.15 -3.32
CA LEU A 126 25.23 -6.57 -3.16
C LEU A 126 23.81 -6.95 -3.57
N THR A 127 22.84 -6.14 -3.18
CA THR A 127 21.42 -6.34 -3.57
C THR A 127 21.24 -6.20 -5.07
N GLN A 128 21.90 -5.19 -5.71
CA GLN A 128 21.83 -5.02 -7.16
C GLN A 128 22.44 -6.22 -7.89
N SER A 129 23.60 -6.72 -7.46
CA SER A 129 24.21 -7.94 -8.03
C SER A 129 23.27 -9.13 -7.94
N PHE A 130 22.64 -9.35 -6.78
CA PHE A 130 21.65 -10.41 -6.61
C PHE A 130 20.40 -10.22 -7.51
N MET A 131 19.96 -8.98 -7.69
CA MET A 131 18.88 -8.65 -8.62
C MET A 131 19.24 -8.99 -10.07
N ASP A 132 20.45 -8.62 -10.49
CA ASP A 132 20.91 -8.83 -11.85
C ASP A 132 21.13 -10.31 -12.17
N ASP A 133 21.68 -11.07 -11.22
CA ASP A 133 22.01 -12.48 -11.38
C ASP A 133 20.80 -13.42 -11.22
N PHE A 134 19.83 -13.04 -10.41
CA PHE A 134 18.77 -13.97 -10.03
C PHE A 134 17.39 -13.33 -9.89
N LEU A 135 17.22 -12.39 -8.96
CA LEU A 135 15.89 -11.93 -8.54
C LEU A 135 15.15 -11.16 -9.64
N GLY A 136 15.88 -10.46 -10.51
CA GLY A 136 15.31 -9.68 -11.62
C GLY A 136 14.50 -10.50 -12.61
N TYR A 137 14.76 -11.81 -12.72
CA TYR A 137 13.98 -12.72 -13.57
C TYR A 137 12.58 -13.02 -13.03
N PHE A 138 12.36 -12.83 -11.73
CA PHE A 138 11.10 -13.14 -11.06
C PHE A 138 10.27 -11.88 -10.72
N ILE A 139 10.87 -10.70 -10.81
CA ILE A 139 10.18 -9.44 -10.53
C ILE A 139 9.63 -8.88 -11.83
N ASP A 140 8.30 -8.73 -11.91
CA ASP A 140 7.69 -7.99 -13.00
C ASP A 140 8.17 -6.53 -12.95
N PRO A 141 8.77 -6.00 -14.04
CA PRO A 141 9.29 -4.62 -14.09
C PRO A 141 8.23 -3.57 -13.72
N ARG A 142 6.94 -3.85 -13.94
CA ARG A 142 5.85 -2.94 -13.59
C ARG A 142 5.74 -2.68 -12.08
N ASN A 143 6.20 -3.60 -11.23
CA ASN A 143 6.24 -3.40 -9.78
C ASN A 143 7.24 -2.31 -9.34
N ARG A 144 8.12 -1.89 -10.23
CA ARG A 144 9.08 -0.80 -9.98
C ARG A 144 8.50 0.59 -10.20
N PHE A 145 7.28 0.68 -10.74
CA PHE A 145 6.63 1.96 -11.02
C PHE A 145 5.49 2.21 -10.05
N MET A 146 5.31 3.48 -9.69
CA MET A 146 4.11 3.93 -8.99
C MET A 146 2.91 3.87 -9.95
N SER A 147 1.73 3.56 -9.41
CA SER A 147 0.52 3.52 -10.21
C SER A 147 -0.63 4.26 -9.51
N SER A 148 -1.09 5.34 -10.12
CA SER A 148 -2.27 6.08 -9.66
C SER A 148 -3.57 5.29 -9.77
N LEU A 149 -3.60 4.21 -10.55
CA LEU A 149 -4.78 3.34 -10.68
C LEU A 149 -5.15 2.66 -9.35
N LEU A 150 -4.18 2.47 -8.44
CA LEU A 150 -4.43 1.94 -7.10
C LEU A 150 -5.42 2.78 -6.28
N VAL A 151 -5.51 4.07 -6.53
CA VAL A 151 -6.48 4.96 -5.88
C VAL A 151 -7.92 4.53 -6.13
N GLY A 152 -8.17 4.01 -7.33
CA GLY A 152 -9.53 3.62 -7.76
C GLY A 152 -10.03 2.31 -7.13
N CYS A 153 -9.15 1.32 -6.93
CA CYS A 153 -9.55 -0.02 -6.47
C CYS A 153 -9.24 -0.31 -5.00
N GLY A 154 -8.30 0.43 -4.40
CA GLY A 154 -7.89 0.22 -3.01
C GLY A 154 -7.26 -1.15 -2.71
N LEU A 155 -6.91 -1.92 -3.73
CA LEU A 155 -6.28 -3.23 -3.57
C LEU A 155 -4.79 -3.08 -3.24
N PRO A 156 -4.22 -3.95 -2.40
CA PRO A 156 -2.79 -3.98 -2.13
C PRO A 156 -1.95 -4.15 -3.41
N GLY A 157 -0.79 -3.49 -3.47
CA GLY A 157 0.08 -3.49 -4.67
C GLY A 157 0.48 -4.89 -5.13
N GLY A 158 0.80 -5.82 -4.21
CA GLY A 158 1.07 -7.22 -4.53
C GLY A 158 -0.13 -7.95 -5.15
N MET A 159 -1.35 -7.56 -4.78
CA MET A 159 -2.56 -8.09 -5.41
C MET A 159 -2.79 -7.51 -6.79
N MET A 160 -2.44 -6.26 -7.04
CA MET A 160 -2.49 -5.67 -8.38
C MET A 160 -1.61 -6.46 -9.36
N GLY A 161 -0.38 -6.82 -8.96
CA GLY A 161 0.49 -7.66 -9.78
C GLY A 161 -0.13 -9.02 -10.13
N SER A 162 -0.69 -9.72 -9.12
CA SER A 162 -1.36 -11.00 -9.33
C SER A 162 -2.66 -10.87 -10.15
N LEU A 163 -3.36 -9.77 -10.00
CA LEU A 163 -4.59 -9.47 -10.74
C LEU A 163 -4.29 -9.20 -12.22
N LEU A 164 -3.30 -8.36 -12.51
CA LEU A 164 -2.85 -8.11 -13.88
C LEU A 164 -2.33 -9.37 -14.58
N ALA A 165 -1.61 -10.22 -13.85
CA ALA A 165 -1.17 -11.52 -14.38
C ALA A 165 -2.36 -12.44 -14.66
N GLY A 166 -3.34 -12.49 -13.75
CA GLY A 166 -4.58 -13.24 -13.93
C GLY A 166 -5.42 -12.74 -15.10
N LEU A 167 -5.56 -11.42 -15.28
CA LEU A 167 -6.27 -10.82 -16.41
C LEU A 167 -5.67 -11.25 -17.74
N LYS A 168 -4.35 -11.25 -17.88
CA LYS A 168 -3.69 -11.75 -19.10
C LYS A 168 -4.07 -13.20 -19.43
N GLY A 169 -4.16 -14.05 -18.39
CA GLY A 169 -4.53 -15.46 -18.56
C GLY A 169 -5.98 -15.66 -19.02
N VAL A 170 -6.90 -14.78 -18.64
CA VAL A 170 -8.33 -14.94 -18.96
C VAL A 170 -8.81 -14.05 -20.11
N HIS A 171 -8.04 -13.04 -20.50
CA HIS A 171 -8.39 -12.03 -21.50
C HIS A 171 -8.87 -12.65 -22.81
N ALA A 172 -8.13 -13.63 -23.34
CA ALA A 172 -8.49 -14.32 -24.57
C ALA A 172 -9.82 -15.09 -24.45
N GLY A 173 -10.07 -15.73 -23.30
CA GLY A 173 -11.31 -16.44 -23.02
C GLY A 173 -12.52 -15.50 -22.91
N ILE A 174 -12.34 -14.37 -22.23
CA ILE A 174 -13.39 -13.33 -22.12
C ILE A 174 -13.74 -12.79 -23.50
N ASN A 175 -12.75 -12.41 -24.30
CA ASN A 175 -12.97 -11.89 -25.63
C ASN A 175 -13.62 -12.92 -26.58
N SER A 176 -13.26 -14.19 -26.46
CA SER A 176 -13.95 -15.26 -27.19
C SER A 176 -15.45 -15.33 -26.84
N ASN A 177 -15.79 -15.22 -25.55
CA ASN A 177 -17.18 -15.21 -25.10
C ASN A 177 -17.93 -13.95 -25.54
N LEU A 178 -17.30 -12.76 -25.48
CA LEU A 178 -17.90 -11.51 -25.96
C LEU A 178 -18.21 -11.58 -27.45
N LYS A 179 -17.28 -12.09 -28.24
CA LYS A 179 -17.43 -12.30 -29.67
C LYS A 179 -18.58 -13.27 -29.98
N ALA A 180 -18.71 -14.35 -29.25
CA ALA A 180 -19.81 -15.31 -29.39
C ALA A 180 -21.19 -14.67 -29.08
N GLN A 181 -21.22 -13.62 -28.24
CA GLN A 181 -22.41 -12.84 -27.91
C GLN A 181 -22.65 -11.64 -28.86
N GLY A 182 -21.83 -11.47 -29.90
CA GLY A 182 -21.92 -10.32 -30.82
C GLY A 182 -21.50 -8.99 -30.20
N LYS A 183 -20.71 -9.03 -29.06
CA LYS A 183 -20.19 -7.85 -28.38
C LYS A 183 -18.78 -7.52 -28.87
N ALA A 184 -18.36 -6.27 -28.69
CA ALA A 184 -17.00 -5.85 -28.97
C ALA A 184 -15.99 -6.53 -28.02
N GLU A 185 -14.81 -6.83 -28.54
CA GLU A 185 -13.69 -7.29 -27.75
C GLU A 185 -13.15 -6.14 -26.89
N LEU A 186 -12.65 -6.46 -25.70
CA LEU A 186 -12.05 -5.51 -24.75
C LEU A 186 -10.53 -5.61 -24.85
N ASN A 187 -9.82 -4.48 -24.73
CA ASN A 187 -8.41 -4.49 -24.47
C ASN A 187 -8.13 -4.70 -22.96
N GLU A 188 -6.84 -4.88 -22.59
CA GLU A 188 -6.47 -5.15 -21.19
C GLU A 188 -6.88 -4.01 -20.24
N ASP A 189 -6.77 -2.75 -20.68
CA ASP A 189 -7.12 -1.58 -19.86
C ASP A 189 -8.63 -1.47 -19.64
N GLU A 190 -9.43 -1.71 -20.68
CA GLU A 190 -10.89 -1.76 -20.60
C GLU A 190 -11.37 -2.86 -19.65
N LEU A 191 -10.74 -4.03 -19.73
CA LEU A 191 -11.04 -5.14 -18.83
C LEU A 191 -10.68 -4.80 -17.38
N LEU A 192 -9.55 -4.10 -17.17
CA LEU A 192 -9.13 -3.65 -15.85
C LEU A 192 -10.14 -2.65 -15.24
N VAL A 193 -10.65 -1.71 -16.05
CA VAL A 193 -11.67 -0.76 -15.60
C VAL A 193 -12.94 -1.50 -15.19
N GLN A 194 -13.40 -2.47 -15.98
CA GLN A 194 -14.58 -3.28 -15.63
C GLN A 194 -14.37 -4.04 -14.33
N LEU A 195 -13.20 -4.63 -14.12
CA LEU A 195 -12.90 -5.32 -12.87
C LEU A 195 -12.92 -4.38 -11.67
N PHE A 196 -12.41 -3.15 -11.81
CA PHE A 196 -12.50 -2.16 -10.74
C PHE A 196 -13.94 -1.79 -10.40
N ASP A 197 -14.80 -1.70 -11.39
CA ASP A 197 -16.22 -1.44 -11.18
C ASP A 197 -16.92 -2.63 -10.52
N GLU A 198 -16.59 -3.85 -10.90
CA GLU A 198 -17.07 -5.06 -10.23
C GLU A 198 -16.60 -5.14 -8.77
N VAL A 199 -15.36 -4.82 -8.49
CA VAL A 199 -14.86 -4.75 -7.10
C VAL A 199 -15.65 -3.73 -6.29
N LYS A 200 -15.91 -2.53 -6.84
CA LYS A 200 -16.74 -1.51 -6.16
C LYS A 200 -18.18 -2.00 -5.92
N TYR A 201 -18.74 -2.76 -6.86
CA TYR A 201 -20.10 -3.30 -6.76
C TYR A 201 -20.21 -4.45 -5.75
N ILE A 202 -19.24 -5.35 -5.75
CA ILE A 202 -19.24 -6.55 -4.90
C ILE A 202 -18.85 -6.22 -3.45
N TRP A 203 -17.89 -5.34 -3.26
CA TRP A 203 -17.33 -5.06 -1.94
C TRP A 203 -18.38 -4.67 -0.87
N PRO A 204 -19.32 -3.73 -1.12
CA PRO A 204 -20.39 -3.44 -0.16
C PRO A 204 -21.30 -4.63 0.12
N LYS A 205 -21.55 -5.49 -0.87
CA LYS A 205 -22.38 -6.70 -0.71
C LYS A 205 -21.73 -7.74 0.20
N LEU A 206 -20.41 -7.73 0.30
CA LEU A 206 -19.63 -8.55 1.23
C LEU A 206 -19.46 -7.91 2.62
N GLY A 207 -20.14 -6.79 2.89
CA GLY A 207 -20.08 -6.09 4.19
C GLY A 207 -18.87 -5.17 4.33
N ASN A 208 -18.26 -4.72 3.23
CA ASN A 208 -17.08 -3.86 3.23
C ASN A 208 -15.93 -4.42 4.10
N PRO A 209 -15.48 -5.66 3.94
CA PRO A 209 -14.33 -6.14 4.69
C PRO A 209 -13.09 -5.28 4.39
N PRO A 210 -12.18 -5.06 5.35
CA PRO A 210 -10.91 -4.38 5.07
C PRO A 210 -10.17 -5.09 3.93
N LEU A 211 -9.70 -4.33 2.91
CA LEU A 211 -9.01 -4.89 1.77
C LEU A 211 -7.56 -5.25 2.11
N VAL A 212 -7.39 -6.19 3.01
CA VAL A 212 -6.14 -6.80 3.42
C VAL A 212 -6.23 -8.32 3.26
N THR A 213 -5.10 -9.01 3.17
CA THR A 213 -5.08 -10.48 3.08
C THR A 213 -5.66 -11.11 4.36
N PRO A 214 -6.57 -12.09 4.27
CA PRO A 214 -7.06 -12.76 3.05
C PRO A 214 -8.31 -12.11 2.43
N PHE A 215 -8.96 -11.14 3.08
CA PHE A 215 -10.26 -10.60 2.67
C PHE A 215 -10.23 -9.94 1.28
N SER A 216 -9.16 -9.25 0.95
CA SER A 216 -8.98 -8.68 -0.39
C SER A 216 -9.00 -9.73 -1.51
N GLN A 217 -8.54 -10.97 -1.22
CA GLN A 217 -8.60 -12.07 -2.17
C GLN A 217 -10.03 -12.55 -2.38
N TYR A 218 -10.84 -12.61 -1.32
CA TYR A 218 -12.26 -12.97 -1.44
C TYR A 218 -13.01 -11.96 -2.31
N VAL A 219 -12.84 -10.67 -2.05
CA VAL A 219 -13.48 -9.61 -2.85
C VAL A 219 -13.06 -9.74 -4.32
N LYS A 220 -11.76 -9.88 -4.59
CA LYS A 220 -11.25 -10.05 -5.96
C LYS A 220 -11.80 -11.29 -6.66
N ASN A 221 -11.92 -12.41 -5.94
CA ASN A 221 -12.34 -13.68 -6.56
C ASN A 221 -13.85 -13.74 -6.84
N VAL A 222 -14.64 -12.89 -6.17
CA VAL A 222 -16.08 -12.79 -6.40
C VAL A 222 -16.39 -11.74 -7.47
N ALA A 223 -15.55 -10.70 -7.58
CA ALA A 223 -15.63 -9.70 -8.65
C ALA A 223 -15.13 -10.27 -9.99
#